data_69e3c90cf43e0da98879cae90665a42e
#
_entry.id   69e3c90cf43e0da98879cae90665a42e
#
_cell.length_a   1.000
_cell.length_b   1.000
_cell.length_c   1.000
_cell.angle_alpha   90.00
_cell.angle_beta   90.00
_cell.angle_gamma   90.00
#
_symmetry.space_group_name_H-M   'P 1'
#
loop_
_entity.id
_entity.type
_entity.pdbx_description
1 polymer ?
#
loop_
_entity_poly.entity_id
_entity_poly.type
_entity_poly.pdbx_seq_one_letter_code
_entity_poly.pdbx_strand_id
1 'polypeptide(L)'
;MPPEQQQAWAHMQEVVLDVVVERKRLDDLTSSLMDGRWHDQKQRLQQAGIGQVLYLVEDMHVSELVQRYGAQIQTALSSTQVIDGFFVHRTAHGQGTVDFLVTMHDTVQHMYKDKPLYVLREEQIQRDTYAQMQRMMRAEHPGTRFHTSFHTYQELHTKTSASGSLLDMWTRMLLCIRGVSPEKAQELTRRWPTPAHLLHAYAQCASVHDAQHLLSTTIDPATRLTRRRIGQALSKRVWHTLQSLTY
;
A
#
# COMPACT_ATOMS: atom_id res chain seq x y z
N MET A 1 26.93 13.00 29.23
CA MET A 1 25.65 12.62 28.74
C MET A 1 25.42 11.16 29.07
N PRO A 2 24.26 10.73 29.62
CA PRO A 2 23.94 9.33 29.88
C PRO A 2 23.91 8.54 28.56
N PRO A 3 24.30 7.25 28.56
CA PRO A 3 24.35 6.45 27.33
C PRO A 3 23.00 6.37 26.59
N GLU A 4 21.89 6.42 27.30
CA GLU A 4 20.54 6.46 26.71
C GLU A 4 20.26 7.75 25.92
N GLN A 5 20.78 8.90 26.41
CA GLN A 5 20.68 10.16 25.68
C GLN A 5 21.62 10.19 24.47
N GLN A 6 22.80 9.57 24.54
CA GLN A 6 23.69 9.44 23.40
C GLN A 6 23.10 8.57 22.29
N GLN A 7 22.42 7.46 22.64
CA GLN A 7 21.70 6.64 21.67
C GLN A 7 20.51 7.40 21.06
N ALA A 8 19.71 8.10 21.85
CA ALA A 8 18.61 8.91 21.34
C ALA A 8 19.10 10.00 20.38
N TRP A 9 20.24 10.65 20.67
CA TRP A 9 20.85 11.62 19.76
C TRP A 9 21.41 10.99 18.49
N ALA A 10 21.98 9.78 18.56
CA ALA A 10 22.46 9.06 17.39
C ALA A 10 21.30 8.70 16.45
N HIS A 11 20.16 8.24 16.97
CA HIS A 11 18.97 7.94 16.17
C HIS A 11 18.31 9.20 15.55
N MET A 12 18.44 10.36 16.19
CA MET A 12 17.97 11.63 15.63
C MET A 12 18.88 12.20 14.54
N GLN A 13 20.11 11.68 14.37
CA GLN A 13 21.05 12.15 13.33
C GLN A 13 20.77 11.54 11.95
N GLU A 14 20.05 10.43 11.86
CA GLU A 14 19.66 9.81 10.59
C GLU A 14 18.27 10.29 10.18
N VAL A 15 18.21 11.06 9.11
CA VAL A 15 16.99 11.67 8.60
C VAL A 15 16.66 11.09 7.23
N VAL A 16 15.40 10.72 7.01
CA VAL A 16 14.93 10.28 5.70
C VAL A 16 14.66 11.49 4.82
N LEU A 17 15.39 11.59 3.71
CA LEU A 17 15.21 12.65 2.72
C LEU A 17 13.93 12.43 1.90
N ASP A 18 13.48 13.49 1.22
CA ASP A 18 12.24 13.47 0.44
C ASP A 18 12.38 12.80 -0.94
N VAL A 19 13.26 11.80 -1.01
CA VAL A 19 13.52 11.00 -2.23
C VAL A 19 13.66 9.53 -1.84
N VAL A 20 13.00 8.64 -2.57
CA VAL A 20 13.17 7.20 -2.44
C VAL A 20 13.36 6.56 -3.81
N VAL A 21 14.24 5.57 -3.89
CA VAL A 21 14.46 4.78 -5.10
C VAL A 21 14.07 3.33 -4.84
N GLU A 22 13.09 2.84 -5.58
CA GLU A 22 12.76 1.41 -5.65
C GLU A 22 13.43 0.83 -6.89
N ARG A 23 14.45 -0.02 -6.71
CA ARG A 23 15.10 -0.74 -7.81
C ARG A 23 14.44 -2.10 -8.02
N LYS A 24 14.13 -2.42 -9.26
CA LYS A 24 13.57 -3.72 -9.63
C LYS A 24 14.11 -4.21 -10.96
N ARG A 25 14.54 -5.45 -10.99
CA ARG A 25 14.88 -6.13 -12.25
C ARG A 25 13.61 -6.44 -13.03
N LEU A 26 13.72 -6.53 -14.35
CA LEU A 26 12.57 -6.74 -15.23
C LEU A 26 11.90 -8.10 -15.01
N ASP A 27 12.66 -9.14 -14.68
CA ASP A 27 12.12 -10.46 -14.33
C ASP A 27 11.34 -10.45 -13.02
N ASP A 28 11.87 -9.76 -11.99
CA ASP A 28 11.17 -9.55 -10.70
C ASP A 28 9.92 -8.67 -10.87
N LEU A 29 9.98 -7.68 -11.78
CA LEU A 29 8.83 -6.86 -12.15
C LEU A 29 7.72 -7.75 -12.71
N THR A 30 8.06 -8.58 -13.70
CA THR A 30 7.09 -9.47 -14.35
C THR A 30 6.46 -10.43 -13.35
N SER A 31 7.26 -11.03 -12.48
CA SER A 31 6.78 -11.91 -11.42
C SER A 31 5.84 -11.18 -10.46
N SER A 32 6.21 -9.96 -10.06
CA SER A 32 5.39 -9.16 -9.14
C SER A 32 4.08 -8.63 -9.74
N LEU A 33 4.01 -8.50 -11.07
CA LEU A 33 2.76 -8.20 -11.79
C LEU A 33 1.79 -9.38 -11.74
N MET A 34 2.31 -10.61 -11.83
CA MET A 34 1.51 -11.84 -11.85
C MET A 34 0.91 -12.16 -10.48
N ASP A 35 1.65 -11.94 -9.41
CA ASP A 35 1.24 -12.29 -8.03
C ASP A 35 0.64 -11.11 -7.23
N GLY A 36 0.48 -9.95 -7.84
CA GLY A 36 -0.13 -8.76 -7.25
C GLY A 36 0.79 -7.95 -6.32
N ARG A 37 2.00 -8.40 -6.01
CA ARG A 37 2.98 -7.67 -5.15
C ARG A 37 3.35 -6.30 -5.69
N TRP A 38 3.24 -6.10 -7.00
CA TRP A 38 3.45 -4.81 -7.65
C TRP A 38 2.55 -3.71 -7.09
N HIS A 39 1.25 -4.00 -6.98
CA HIS A 39 0.27 -3.04 -6.45
C HIS A 39 0.52 -2.73 -4.98
N ASP A 40 0.82 -3.75 -4.18
CA ASP A 40 1.11 -3.59 -2.75
C ASP A 40 2.37 -2.74 -2.51
N GLN A 41 3.41 -2.92 -3.33
CA GLN A 41 4.62 -2.12 -3.27
C GLN A 41 4.35 -0.65 -3.59
N LYS A 42 3.64 -0.37 -4.67
CA LYS A 42 3.28 1.00 -5.06
C LYS A 42 2.44 1.68 -3.98
N GLN A 43 1.47 0.99 -3.43
CA GLN A 43 0.64 1.52 -2.35
C GLN A 43 1.49 1.89 -1.12
N ARG A 44 2.44 1.05 -0.73
CA ARG A 44 3.37 1.37 0.37
C ARG A 44 4.22 2.60 0.06
N LEU A 45 4.75 2.72 -1.15
CA LEU A 45 5.52 3.88 -1.57
C LEU A 45 4.68 5.17 -1.57
N GLN A 46 3.41 5.11 -2.00
CA GLN A 46 2.49 6.25 -1.93
C GLN A 46 2.17 6.65 -0.48
N GLN A 47 2.07 5.68 0.41
CA GLN A 47 1.81 5.90 1.84
C GLN A 47 3.06 6.33 2.62
N ALA A 48 4.24 6.19 2.01
CA ALA A 48 5.51 6.58 2.64
C ALA A 48 5.65 8.07 2.94
N GLY A 49 4.76 8.91 2.38
CA GLY A 49 4.79 10.36 2.59
C GLY A 49 5.97 11.08 1.93
N ILE A 50 6.77 10.37 1.12
CA ILE A 50 7.93 10.91 0.40
C ILE A 50 7.46 11.59 -0.89
N GLY A 51 8.00 12.78 -1.16
CA GLY A 51 7.57 13.60 -2.30
C GLY A 51 8.06 13.12 -3.65
N GLN A 52 9.21 12.47 -3.70
CA GLN A 52 9.80 11.99 -4.95
C GLN A 52 10.09 10.48 -4.87
N VAL A 53 9.29 9.72 -5.59
CA VAL A 53 9.46 8.27 -5.73
C VAL A 53 10.04 7.97 -7.11
N LEU A 54 11.22 7.37 -7.14
CA LEU A 54 11.86 6.89 -8.35
C LEU A 54 11.69 5.38 -8.45
N TYR A 55 11.23 4.92 -9.59
CA TYR A 55 11.15 3.51 -9.91
C TYR A 55 12.23 3.17 -10.94
N LEU A 56 13.29 2.49 -10.50
CA LEU A 56 14.44 2.14 -11.31
C LEU A 56 14.30 0.69 -11.81
N VAL A 57 14.07 0.53 -13.10
CA VAL A 57 13.91 -0.78 -13.75
C VAL A 57 15.17 -1.16 -14.48
N GLU A 58 15.74 -2.30 -14.10
CA GLU A 58 16.95 -2.83 -14.74
C GLU A 58 16.58 -3.89 -15.76
N ASP A 59 16.90 -3.62 -17.02
CA ASP A 59 16.63 -4.48 -18.17
C ASP A 59 17.71 -5.58 -18.27
N MET A 60 17.50 -6.70 -17.57
CA MET A 60 18.35 -7.89 -17.71
C MET A 60 17.55 -9.02 -18.37
N HIS A 61 18.18 -9.76 -19.30
CA HIS A 61 17.58 -10.93 -19.99
C HIS A 61 16.23 -10.66 -20.67
N VAL A 62 16.16 -9.59 -21.44
CA VAL A 62 14.93 -8.90 -21.86
C VAL A 62 14.17 -9.61 -22.98
N SER A 63 14.85 -10.37 -23.88
CA SER A 63 14.26 -10.77 -25.16
C SER A 63 13.00 -11.62 -25.04
N GLU A 64 13.02 -12.67 -24.24
CA GLU A 64 11.86 -13.56 -24.08
C GLU A 64 10.74 -12.96 -23.23
N LEU A 65 11.10 -12.22 -22.17
CA LEU A 65 10.14 -11.57 -21.28
C LEU A 65 9.37 -10.47 -21.98
N VAL A 66 10.07 -9.65 -22.77
CA VAL A 66 9.42 -8.57 -23.55
C VAL A 66 8.55 -9.13 -24.65
N GLN A 67 8.96 -10.21 -25.30
CA GLN A 67 8.14 -10.87 -26.31
C GLN A 67 6.83 -11.40 -25.71
N ARG A 68 6.88 -11.97 -24.50
CA ARG A 68 5.73 -12.60 -23.85
C ARG A 68 4.86 -11.61 -23.07
N TYR A 69 5.47 -10.64 -22.37
CA TYR A 69 4.81 -9.76 -21.41
C TYR A 69 4.99 -8.27 -21.68
N GLY A 70 5.53 -7.89 -22.86
CA GLY A 70 5.91 -6.51 -23.15
C GLY A 70 4.77 -5.51 -23.01
N ALA A 71 3.58 -5.86 -23.48
CA ALA A 71 2.40 -5.00 -23.36
C ALA A 71 1.99 -4.77 -21.89
N GLN A 72 2.02 -5.81 -21.05
CA GLN A 72 1.70 -5.72 -19.63
C GLN A 72 2.75 -4.88 -18.88
N ILE A 73 4.04 -5.11 -19.17
CA ILE A 73 5.15 -4.35 -18.60
C ILE A 73 5.00 -2.86 -18.96
N GLN A 74 4.79 -2.56 -20.26
CA GLN A 74 4.62 -1.19 -20.72
C GLN A 74 3.42 -0.51 -20.05
N THR A 75 2.29 -1.20 -19.97
CA THR A 75 1.09 -0.69 -19.28
C THR A 75 1.36 -0.42 -17.81
N ALA A 76 2.04 -1.33 -17.12
CA ALA A 76 2.38 -1.18 -15.70
C ALA A 76 3.30 0.02 -15.46
N LEU A 77 4.35 0.18 -16.26
CA LEU A 77 5.29 1.29 -16.14
C LEU A 77 4.63 2.64 -16.48
N SER A 78 3.83 2.69 -17.56
CA SER A 78 3.08 3.89 -17.93
C SER A 78 2.06 4.28 -16.84
N SER A 79 1.34 3.30 -16.28
CA SER A 79 0.43 3.54 -15.16
C SER A 79 1.18 4.08 -13.94
N THR A 80 2.34 3.53 -13.63
CA THR A 80 3.18 3.97 -12.51
C THR A 80 3.65 5.41 -12.69
N GLN A 81 3.98 5.79 -13.91
CA GLN A 81 4.41 7.15 -14.21
C GLN A 81 3.25 8.15 -14.24
N VAL A 82 2.14 7.80 -14.92
CA VAL A 82 1.06 8.75 -15.21
C VAL A 82 0.03 8.80 -14.07
N ILE A 83 -0.32 7.64 -13.50
CA ILE A 83 -1.37 7.56 -12.48
C ILE A 83 -0.78 7.71 -11.08
N ASP A 84 0.31 6.99 -10.79
CA ASP A 84 0.93 7.02 -9.46
C ASP A 84 1.87 8.24 -9.29
N GLY A 85 2.27 8.89 -10.39
CA GLY A 85 3.15 10.07 -10.37
C GLY A 85 4.61 9.76 -10.03
N PHE A 86 5.04 8.50 -10.14
CA PHE A 86 6.42 8.12 -9.87
C PHE A 86 7.31 8.41 -11.08
N PHE A 87 8.54 8.82 -10.83
CA PHE A 87 9.52 8.90 -11.90
C PHE A 87 10.02 7.48 -12.25
N VAL A 88 9.85 7.08 -13.50
CA VAL A 88 10.31 5.77 -13.98
C VAL A 88 11.56 5.94 -14.82
N HIS A 89 12.65 5.27 -14.44
CA HIS A 89 13.89 5.22 -15.19
C HIS A 89 14.26 3.77 -15.52
N ARG A 90 14.77 3.53 -16.72
CA ARG A 90 15.22 2.20 -17.16
C ARG A 90 16.70 2.21 -17.46
N THR A 91 17.39 1.17 -17.00
CA THR A 91 18.81 0.95 -17.26
C THR A 91 19.00 -0.38 -18.00
N ALA A 92 19.89 -0.39 -19.00
CA ALA A 92 20.10 -1.58 -19.82
C ALA A 92 20.85 -2.71 -19.10
N HIS A 93 21.61 -2.40 -18.05
CA HIS A 93 22.46 -3.34 -17.31
C HIS A 93 22.84 -2.77 -15.93
N GLY A 94 23.39 -3.63 -15.06
CA GLY A 94 23.76 -3.28 -13.69
C GLY A 94 24.73 -2.10 -13.56
N GLN A 95 25.69 -1.96 -14.49
CA GLN A 95 26.61 -0.80 -14.46
C GLN A 95 25.83 0.50 -14.69
N GLY A 96 24.91 0.55 -15.65
CA GLY A 96 24.05 1.73 -15.85
C GLY A 96 23.18 2.05 -14.64
N THR A 97 22.76 1.03 -13.89
CA THR A 97 22.07 1.20 -12.61
C THR A 97 22.97 1.88 -11.57
N VAL A 98 24.22 1.44 -11.45
CA VAL A 98 25.20 2.04 -10.53
C VAL A 98 25.49 3.50 -10.93
N ASP A 99 25.75 3.76 -12.21
CA ASP A 99 26.04 5.10 -12.70
C ASP A 99 24.85 6.06 -12.45
N PHE A 100 23.63 5.58 -12.64
CA PHE A 100 22.42 6.35 -12.33
C PHE A 100 22.32 6.64 -10.83
N LEU A 101 22.55 5.65 -9.96
CA LEU A 101 22.48 5.82 -8.51
C LEU A 101 23.57 6.78 -7.98
N VAL A 102 24.77 6.75 -8.55
CA VAL A 102 25.84 7.72 -8.22
C VAL A 102 25.41 9.14 -8.62
N THR A 103 24.91 9.31 -9.83
CA THR A 103 24.39 10.61 -10.29
C THR A 103 23.27 11.13 -9.41
N MET A 104 22.36 10.24 -9.00
CA MET A 104 21.27 10.56 -8.08
C MET A 104 21.77 10.96 -6.70
N HIS A 105 22.78 10.24 -6.17
CA HIS A 105 23.41 10.56 -4.90
C HIS A 105 24.00 11.98 -4.92
N ASP A 106 24.80 12.28 -5.94
CA ASP A 106 25.41 13.61 -6.09
C ASP A 106 24.36 14.72 -6.23
N THR A 107 23.29 14.44 -6.98
CA THR A 107 22.17 15.37 -7.16
C THR A 107 21.46 15.65 -5.83
N VAL A 108 21.14 14.59 -5.09
CA VAL A 108 20.47 14.71 -3.78
C VAL A 108 21.40 15.44 -2.79
N GLN A 109 22.67 15.07 -2.74
CA GLN A 109 23.66 15.75 -1.89
C GLN A 109 23.72 17.25 -2.21
N HIS A 110 23.76 17.61 -3.49
CA HIS A 110 23.75 19.03 -3.90
C HIS A 110 22.45 19.75 -3.54
N MET A 111 21.29 19.06 -3.69
CA MET A 111 19.98 19.62 -3.34
C MET A 111 19.86 19.98 -1.85
N TYR A 112 20.49 19.20 -0.96
CA TYR A 112 20.39 19.37 0.49
C TYR A 112 21.61 20.07 1.10
N LYS A 113 22.67 20.30 0.33
CA LYS A 113 23.89 20.97 0.79
C LYS A 113 23.55 22.36 1.34
N ASP A 114 24.05 22.64 2.54
CA ASP A 114 23.93 23.92 3.24
C ASP A 114 22.47 24.38 3.48
N LYS A 115 21.50 23.46 3.44
CA LYS A 115 20.10 23.75 3.72
C LYS A 115 19.69 23.17 5.08
N PRO A 116 18.87 23.88 5.86
CA PRO A 116 18.34 23.34 7.10
C PRO A 116 17.39 22.18 6.82
N LEU A 117 17.48 21.11 7.60
CA LEU A 117 16.54 20.00 7.60
C LEU A 117 15.53 20.20 8.73
N TYR A 118 14.24 20.32 8.37
CA TYR A 118 13.16 20.43 9.33
C TYR A 118 12.65 19.03 9.67
N VAL A 119 12.98 18.54 10.88
CA VAL A 119 12.59 17.20 11.32
C VAL A 119 11.33 17.29 12.17
N LEU A 120 10.32 16.51 11.81
CA LEU A 120 9.09 16.40 12.57
C LEU A 120 9.32 15.65 13.88
N ARG A 121 8.64 16.09 14.94
CA ARG A 121 8.68 15.40 16.23
C ARG A 121 7.87 14.11 16.16
N GLU A 122 8.39 13.04 16.76
CA GLU A 122 7.77 11.71 16.72
C GLU A 122 6.34 11.71 17.26
N GLU A 123 6.06 12.49 18.30
CA GLU A 123 4.73 12.59 18.92
C GLU A 123 3.66 13.17 17.97
N GLN A 124 4.08 13.85 16.92
CA GLN A 124 3.18 14.45 15.92
C GLN A 124 2.86 13.48 14.78
N ILE A 125 3.54 12.35 14.72
CA ILE A 125 3.48 11.43 13.60
C ILE A 125 2.58 10.24 13.96
N GLN A 126 1.51 10.08 13.17
CA GLN A 126 0.65 8.91 13.23
C GLN A 126 0.67 8.21 11.87
N ARG A 127 0.78 6.88 11.88
CA ARG A 127 0.88 6.07 10.66
C ARG A 127 -0.20 6.37 9.64
N ASP A 128 -1.45 6.35 10.06
CA ASP A 128 -2.59 6.45 9.16
C ASP A 128 -2.74 7.84 8.54
N THR A 129 -2.17 8.88 9.16
CA THR A 129 -2.29 10.27 8.73
C THR A 129 -0.99 10.85 8.18
N TYR A 130 0.15 10.13 8.30
CA TYR A 130 1.48 10.66 7.95
C TYR A 130 1.56 11.17 6.50
N ALA A 131 1.13 10.36 5.53
CA ALA A 131 1.17 10.76 4.12
C ALA A 131 0.25 11.97 3.82
N GLN A 132 -0.89 12.05 4.50
CA GLN A 132 -1.78 13.20 4.38
C GLN A 132 -1.17 14.45 5.01
N MET A 133 -0.62 14.33 6.21
CA MET A 133 0.08 15.41 6.91
C MET A 133 1.23 15.96 6.05
N GLN A 134 2.07 15.10 5.48
CA GLN A 134 3.15 15.51 4.58
C GLN A 134 2.64 16.30 3.36
N ARG A 135 1.51 15.88 2.77
CA ARG A 135 0.89 16.61 1.65
C ARG A 135 0.39 17.98 2.06
N MET A 136 -0.27 18.07 3.22
CA MET A 136 -0.77 19.35 3.75
C MET A 136 0.39 20.31 4.05
N MET A 137 1.43 19.84 4.72
CA MET A 137 2.61 20.66 5.05
C MET A 137 3.34 21.18 3.80
N ARG A 138 3.43 20.35 2.75
CA ARG A 138 4.00 20.82 1.47
C ARG A 138 3.13 21.87 0.79
N ALA A 139 1.81 21.78 0.92
CA ALA A 139 0.88 22.78 0.37
C ALA A 139 0.91 24.09 1.16
N GLU A 140 1.00 24.03 2.48
CA GLU A 140 1.03 25.19 3.38
C GLU A 140 2.39 25.92 3.36
N HIS A 141 3.48 25.18 3.14
CA HIS A 141 4.85 25.68 3.14
C HIS A 141 5.58 25.35 1.82
N PRO A 142 5.22 26.01 0.70
CA PRO A 142 5.87 25.78 -0.59
C PRO A 142 7.39 26.00 -0.50
N GLY A 143 8.17 25.04 -0.98
CA GLY A 143 9.64 25.10 -0.95
C GLY A 143 10.28 24.61 0.33
N THR A 144 9.53 24.35 1.40
CA THR A 144 10.02 23.73 2.63
C THR A 144 9.74 22.23 2.60
N ARG A 145 10.73 21.45 3.00
CA ARG A 145 10.62 19.98 3.11
C ARG A 145 10.71 19.58 4.56
N PHE A 146 9.74 18.76 4.98
CA PHE A 146 9.68 18.22 6.33
C PHE A 146 10.11 16.76 6.30
N HIS A 147 10.96 16.38 7.22
CA HIS A 147 11.59 15.08 7.29
C HIS A 147 11.19 14.36 8.56
N THR A 148 11.44 13.07 8.62
CA THR A 148 11.31 12.24 9.82
C THR A 148 12.64 11.54 10.10
N SER A 149 12.88 11.12 11.33
CA SER A 149 14.03 10.27 11.64
C SER A 149 13.90 8.93 10.90
N PHE A 150 15.03 8.29 10.59
CA PHE A 150 15.03 6.99 9.95
C PHE A 150 14.31 5.93 10.81
N HIS A 151 14.49 6.01 12.13
CA HIS A 151 13.82 5.12 13.08
C HIS A 151 12.30 5.22 12.97
N THR A 152 11.75 6.43 13.08
CA THR A 152 10.31 6.67 12.97
C THR A 152 9.77 6.24 11.59
N TYR A 153 10.51 6.55 10.52
CA TYR A 153 10.16 6.09 9.17
C TYR A 153 10.09 4.57 9.08
N GLN A 154 11.06 3.87 9.66
CA GLN A 154 11.11 2.42 9.71
C GLN A 154 9.91 1.83 10.45
N GLU A 155 9.54 2.40 11.61
CA GLU A 155 8.35 1.99 12.37
C GLU A 155 7.05 2.19 11.60
N LEU A 156 6.93 3.31 10.88
CA LEU A 156 5.76 3.59 10.03
C LEU A 156 5.60 2.56 8.89
N HIS A 157 6.70 2.00 8.38
CA HIS A 157 6.71 1.19 7.16
C HIS A 157 7.12 -0.27 7.34
N THR A 158 7.43 -0.71 8.57
CA THR A 158 7.74 -2.13 8.82
C THR A 158 6.57 -3.05 8.51
N LYS A 159 6.87 -4.23 7.97
CA LYS A 159 5.87 -5.26 7.62
C LYS A 159 5.06 -5.75 8.82
N THR A 160 5.62 -5.70 10.02
CA THR A 160 4.94 -6.07 11.27
C THR A 160 3.80 -5.12 11.59
N SER A 161 3.88 -3.93 11.07
CA SER A 161 2.83 -2.95 11.06
C SER A 161 1.94 -3.03 9.82
N ALA A 162 2.05 -4.08 9.03
CA ALA A 162 1.03 -4.53 8.08
C ALA A 162 -0.18 -5.15 8.80
N SER A 163 -0.44 -4.82 10.04
CA SER A 163 -1.79 -4.77 10.55
C SER A 163 -2.46 -3.63 9.77
N GLY A 164 -2.97 -3.96 8.60
CA GLY A 164 -3.93 -3.13 7.91
C GLY A 164 -4.98 -2.66 8.91
N SER A 165 -5.68 -1.60 8.60
CA SER A 165 -6.83 -1.18 9.42
C SER A 165 -7.70 -2.40 9.74
N LEU A 166 -8.49 -2.35 10.79
CA LEU A 166 -9.47 -3.43 11.06
C LEU A 166 -10.30 -3.74 9.82
N LEU A 167 -10.52 -2.74 8.97
CA LEU A 167 -11.18 -2.88 7.68
C LEU A 167 -10.37 -3.74 6.70
N ASP A 168 -9.06 -3.55 6.62
CA ASP A 168 -8.19 -4.36 5.74
C ASP A 168 -8.11 -5.81 6.22
N MET A 169 -7.99 -6.00 7.53
CA MET A 169 -8.01 -7.34 8.12
C MET A 169 -9.35 -8.02 7.83
N TRP A 170 -10.45 -7.33 8.05
CA TRP A 170 -11.78 -7.83 7.75
C TRP A 170 -11.96 -8.16 6.27
N THR A 171 -11.48 -7.30 5.38
CA THR A 171 -11.48 -7.54 3.94
C THR A 171 -10.71 -8.81 3.58
N ARG A 172 -9.52 -9.00 4.14
CA ARG A 172 -8.70 -10.20 3.93
C ARG A 172 -9.40 -11.46 4.46
N MET A 173 -10.02 -11.40 5.62
CA MET A 173 -10.81 -12.52 6.16
C MET A 173 -11.94 -12.90 5.21
N LEU A 174 -12.67 -11.94 4.67
CA LEU A 174 -13.73 -12.18 3.69
C LEU A 174 -13.19 -12.82 2.40
N LEU A 175 -12.03 -12.38 1.92
CA LEU A 175 -11.39 -12.93 0.71
C LEU A 175 -10.94 -14.40 0.88
N CYS A 176 -10.71 -14.87 2.11
CA CYS A 176 -10.45 -16.29 2.38
C CYS A 176 -11.69 -17.19 2.17
N ILE A 177 -12.89 -16.60 2.11
CA ILE A 177 -14.13 -17.38 1.91
C ILE A 177 -14.30 -17.65 0.42
N ARG A 178 -14.33 -18.93 0.04
CA ARG A 178 -14.45 -19.35 -1.36
C ARG A 178 -15.70 -18.74 -2.04
N GLY A 179 -15.46 -17.97 -3.10
CA GLY A 179 -16.50 -17.29 -3.90
C GLY A 179 -16.73 -15.83 -3.55
N VAL A 180 -16.04 -15.29 -2.53
CA VAL A 180 -15.97 -13.86 -2.28
C VAL A 180 -14.84 -13.27 -3.15
N SER A 181 -15.21 -12.44 -4.13
CA SER A 181 -14.26 -11.66 -4.93
C SER A 181 -13.90 -10.34 -4.23
N PRO A 182 -12.83 -9.64 -4.65
CA PRO A 182 -12.47 -8.34 -4.11
C PRO A 182 -13.63 -7.33 -4.14
N GLU A 183 -14.40 -7.31 -5.22
CA GLU A 183 -15.55 -6.40 -5.37
C GLU A 183 -16.67 -6.73 -4.38
N LYS A 184 -16.91 -8.02 -4.11
CA LYS A 184 -17.88 -8.47 -3.12
C LYS A 184 -17.41 -8.18 -1.70
N ALA A 185 -16.12 -8.39 -1.41
CA ALA A 185 -15.53 -8.04 -0.12
C ALA A 185 -15.66 -6.55 0.16
N GLN A 186 -15.36 -5.71 -0.83
CA GLN A 186 -15.50 -4.25 -0.73
C GLN A 186 -16.96 -3.83 -0.47
N GLU A 187 -17.93 -4.46 -1.12
CA GLU A 187 -19.36 -4.17 -0.90
C GLU A 187 -19.80 -4.60 0.51
N LEU A 188 -19.33 -5.76 0.98
CA LEU A 188 -19.58 -6.22 2.36
C LEU A 188 -18.98 -5.29 3.40
N THR A 189 -17.73 -4.89 3.24
CA THR A 189 -17.03 -4.01 4.19
C THR A 189 -17.57 -2.59 4.19
N ARG A 190 -18.08 -2.11 3.06
CA ARG A 190 -18.76 -0.82 3.00
C ARG A 190 -20.01 -0.78 3.89
N ARG A 191 -20.75 -1.89 3.96
CA ARG A 191 -21.99 -1.98 4.74
C ARG A 191 -21.75 -2.46 6.18
N TRP A 192 -20.85 -3.38 6.36
CA TRP A 192 -20.44 -3.92 7.66
C TRP A 192 -18.92 -3.80 7.81
N PRO A 193 -18.45 -2.65 8.32
CA PRO A 193 -17.01 -2.32 8.37
C PRO A 193 -16.16 -3.25 9.24
N THR A 194 -16.79 -4.04 10.12
CA THR A 194 -16.10 -5.01 10.97
C THR A 194 -16.88 -6.32 11.05
N PRO A 195 -16.23 -7.45 11.44
CA PRO A 195 -16.93 -8.70 11.73
C PRO A 195 -18.07 -8.53 12.75
N ALA A 196 -17.86 -7.72 13.79
CA ALA A 196 -18.84 -7.46 14.83
C ALA A 196 -20.14 -6.84 14.28
N HIS A 197 -20.03 -5.91 13.33
CA HIS A 197 -21.21 -5.32 12.67
C HIS A 197 -22.01 -6.35 11.90
N LEU A 198 -21.34 -7.27 11.21
CA LEU A 198 -22.04 -8.33 10.44
C LEU A 198 -22.65 -9.37 11.37
N LEU A 199 -21.95 -9.79 12.42
CA LEU A 199 -22.47 -10.72 13.42
C LEU A 199 -23.67 -10.12 14.15
N HIS A 200 -23.62 -8.84 14.49
CA HIS A 200 -24.76 -8.13 15.09
C HIS A 200 -25.96 -8.10 14.12
N ALA A 201 -25.75 -7.85 12.82
CA ALA A 201 -26.80 -7.88 11.82
C ALA A 201 -27.45 -9.28 11.71
N TYR A 202 -26.65 -10.34 11.81
CA TYR A 202 -27.17 -11.72 11.85
C TYR A 202 -28.00 -11.99 13.11
N ALA A 203 -27.57 -11.48 14.26
CA ALA A 203 -28.30 -11.64 15.52
C ALA A 203 -29.68 -10.92 15.55
N GLN A 204 -29.85 -9.89 14.72
CA GLN A 204 -31.11 -9.17 14.57
C GLN A 204 -32.11 -9.87 13.62
N CYS A 205 -31.72 -10.93 12.94
CA CYS A 205 -32.61 -11.66 12.04
C CYS A 205 -33.66 -12.47 12.84
N ALA A 206 -34.90 -12.49 12.36
CA ALA A 206 -36.00 -13.20 13.02
C ALA A 206 -35.83 -14.72 13.02
N SER A 207 -35.09 -15.26 12.05
CA SER A 207 -34.85 -16.71 11.92
C SER A 207 -33.43 -16.98 11.39
N VAL A 208 -32.96 -18.22 11.60
CA VAL A 208 -31.71 -18.72 11.01
C VAL A 208 -31.77 -18.67 9.48
N HIS A 209 -32.94 -18.91 8.90
CA HIS A 209 -33.15 -18.81 7.48
C HIS A 209 -32.91 -17.39 6.96
N ASP A 210 -33.42 -16.37 7.67
CA ASP A 210 -33.23 -14.96 7.29
C ASP A 210 -31.76 -14.56 7.43
N ALA A 211 -31.08 -15.00 8.48
CA ALA A 211 -29.65 -14.76 8.65
C ALA A 211 -28.83 -15.36 7.50
N GLN A 212 -29.13 -16.58 7.08
CA GLN A 212 -28.46 -17.23 5.95
C GLN A 212 -28.68 -16.49 4.63
N HIS A 213 -29.79 -15.77 4.48
CA HIS A 213 -30.15 -15.04 3.27
C HIS A 213 -29.85 -13.54 3.33
N LEU A 214 -29.43 -13.01 4.49
CA LEU A 214 -29.23 -11.59 4.76
C LEU A 214 -28.41 -10.90 3.67
N LEU A 215 -27.26 -11.45 3.27
CA LEU A 215 -26.37 -10.82 2.30
C LEU A 215 -26.95 -10.80 0.88
N SER A 216 -27.78 -11.80 0.55
CA SER A 216 -28.41 -11.87 -0.78
C SER A 216 -29.62 -10.96 -0.93
N THR A 217 -30.25 -10.56 0.17
CA THR A 217 -31.43 -9.69 0.19
C THR A 217 -31.05 -8.21 0.41
N THR A 218 -29.97 -7.97 1.12
CA THR A 218 -29.59 -6.64 1.57
C THR A 218 -28.68 -5.89 0.59
N ILE A 219 -27.94 -6.61 -0.24
CA ILE A 219 -27.08 -6.00 -1.26
C ILE A 219 -27.96 -5.77 -2.50
N ASP A 220 -28.16 -4.50 -2.82
CA ASP A 220 -29.11 -3.99 -3.83
C ASP A 220 -29.01 -4.75 -5.16
N PRO A 221 -30.10 -5.40 -5.60
CA PRO A 221 -30.17 -6.04 -6.91
C PRO A 221 -30.05 -5.05 -8.09
N ALA A 222 -30.25 -3.74 -7.84
CA ALA A 222 -30.09 -2.69 -8.84
C ALA A 222 -28.62 -2.32 -9.11
N THR A 223 -27.65 -2.82 -8.36
CA THR A 223 -26.24 -2.63 -8.68
C THR A 223 -25.93 -3.35 -9.99
N ARG A 224 -25.91 -2.60 -11.09
CA ARG A 224 -25.76 -3.08 -12.49
C ARG A 224 -24.47 -3.88 -12.76
N LEU A 225 -23.59 -4.00 -11.80
CA LEU A 225 -22.36 -4.79 -11.88
C LEU A 225 -22.60 -6.18 -11.29
N THR A 226 -22.89 -7.16 -12.15
CA THR A 226 -23.05 -8.59 -11.82
C THR A 226 -21.92 -9.16 -10.93
N ARG A 227 -20.72 -8.55 -10.98
CA ARG A 227 -19.55 -8.94 -10.16
C ARG A 227 -19.71 -8.66 -8.66
N ARG A 228 -20.54 -7.70 -8.25
CA ARG A 228 -20.78 -7.36 -6.84
C ARG A 228 -21.91 -8.12 -6.19
N ARG A 229 -22.75 -8.81 -6.99
CA ARG A 229 -23.93 -9.52 -6.48
C ARG A 229 -23.55 -10.73 -5.63
N ILE A 230 -24.14 -10.81 -4.45
CA ILE A 230 -24.02 -11.97 -3.56
C ILE A 230 -25.27 -12.81 -3.72
N GLY A 231 -25.13 -14.02 -4.29
CA GLY A 231 -26.23 -14.97 -4.41
C GLY A 231 -26.47 -15.75 -3.11
N GLN A 232 -27.62 -16.41 -3.02
CA GLN A 232 -28.04 -17.16 -1.83
C GLN A 232 -27.00 -18.19 -1.36
N ALA A 233 -26.40 -18.95 -2.29
CA ALA A 233 -25.39 -19.95 -1.95
C ALA A 233 -24.14 -19.35 -1.28
N LEU A 234 -23.71 -18.17 -1.75
CA LEU A 234 -22.58 -17.47 -1.15
C LEU A 234 -22.98 -16.85 0.20
N SER A 235 -24.17 -16.26 0.31
CA SER A 235 -24.71 -15.74 1.57
C SER A 235 -24.71 -16.80 2.67
N LYS A 236 -25.24 -17.99 2.39
CA LYS A 236 -25.20 -19.14 3.32
C LYS A 236 -23.78 -19.54 3.70
N ARG A 237 -22.86 -19.58 2.73
CA ARG A 237 -21.46 -19.95 2.99
C ARG A 237 -20.79 -18.95 3.92
N VAL A 238 -20.94 -17.65 3.69
CA VAL A 238 -20.38 -16.61 4.58
C VAL A 238 -20.94 -16.75 5.98
N TRP A 239 -22.25 -16.92 6.12
CA TRP A 239 -22.90 -17.15 7.41
C TRP A 239 -22.31 -18.37 8.14
N HIS A 240 -22.23 -19.54 7.51
CA HIS A 240 -21.67 -20.76 8.10
C HIS A 240 -20.21 -20.58 8.52
N THR A 241 -19.39 -19.95 7.68
CA THR A 241 -17.98 -19.72 7.99
C THR A 241 -17.81 -18.84 9.24
N LEU A 242 -18.62 -17.79 9.37
CA LEU A 242 -18.53 -16.89 10.53
C LEU A 242 -19.09 -17.53 11.81
N GLN A 243 -20.13 -18.33 11.71
CA GLN A 243 -20.67 -19.06 12.88
C GLN A 243 -19.69 -20.12 13.40
N SER A 244 -18.90 -20.75 12.52
CA SER A 244 -17.86 -21.72 12.94
C SER A 244 -16.67 -21.08 13.66
N LEU A 245 -16.51 -19.77 13.62
CA LEU A 245 -15.47 -19.02 14.32
C LEU A 245 -15.91 -18.53 15.73
N THR A 246 -17.19 -18.73 16.07
CA THR A 246 -17.74 -18.28 17.37
C THR A 246 -17.81 -19.37 18.43
N TYR A 247 -17.20 -20.56 18.17
CA TYR A 247 -17.05 -21.65 19.14
C TYR A 247 -15.61 -21.85 19.57
#